data_11d470a9b2fab73cf050db77a3f3d61a
#
_entry.id   11d470a9b2fab73cf050db77a3f3d61a
#
_cell.length_a   1.000
_cell.length_b   1.000
_cell.length_c   1.000
_cell.angle_alpha   90.00
_cell.angle_beta   90.00
_cell.angle_gamma   90.00
#
_symmetry.space_group_name_H-M   'P 1'
#
loop_
_entity.id
_entity.type
_entity.pdbx_description
1 polymer ?
#
loop_
_entity_poly.entity_id
_entity_poly.type
_entity_poly.pdbx_seq_one_letter_code
_entity_poly.pdbx_strand_id
1 'polypeptide(L)'
;MVLGPRIGKFSSSGEPRNIGPRNPWLVTVGLFLIYTGFWGFYAACNIPIFDLGPEYGMEGISYWTATNIYVTPTTLSGITFNFLMSLSGGLLAGYWIAKGDPFWTYSSGLAGVICASAGNDLYHPIQAMIIGMTVSYTHLRAHET
;
A
#
# COMPACT_ATOMS: atom_id res chain seq x y z
N MET A 1 -9.25 -19.24 -24.30
CA MET A 1 -8.61 -17.93 -24.30
C MET A 1 -8.99 -17.23 -25.59
N VAL A 2 -9.79 -16.18 -25.53
CA VAL A 2 -10.30 -15.47 -26.72
C VAL A 2 -9.29 -14.44 -27.26
N LEU A 3 -8.46 -13.90 -26.37
CA LEU A 3 -7.42 -12.94 -26.73
C LEU A 3 -6.05 -13.59 -26.55
N GLY A 4 -5.23 -13.54 -27.58
CA GLY A 4 -3.84 -13.98 -27.54
C GLY A 4 -2.95 -13.03 -26.67
N PRO A 5 -1.67 -13.36 -26.54
CA PRO A 5 -0.74 -12.49 -25.83
C PRO A 5 -0.60 -11.14 -26.52
N ARG A 6 -0.25 -10.10 -25.74
CA ARG A 6 0.00 -8.74 -26.25
C ARG A 6 1.00 -8.79 -27.41
N ILE A 7 0.72 -8.07 -28.48
CA ILE A 7 1.62 -7.96 -29.65
C ILE A 7 3.00 -7.49 -29.18
N GLY A 8 4.04 -8.24 -29.57
CA GLY A 8 5.42 -7.96 -29.21
C GLY A 8 5.85 -8.50 -27.83
N LYS A 9 4.96 -9.21 -27.10
CA LYS A 9 5.31 -9.83 -25.81
C LYS A 9 6.35 -10.94 -25.96
N PHE A 10 6.31 -11.65 -27.08
CA PHE A 10 7.26 -12.74 -27.37
C PHE A 10 8.16 -12.38 -28.55
N SER A 11 9.41 -12.77 -28.47
CA SER A 11 10.35 -12.72 -29.58
C SER A 11 9.95 -13.75 -30.67
N SER A 12 10.54 -13.65 -31.84
CA SER A 12 10.43 -14.69 -32.87
C SER A 12 10.96 -16.06 -32.41
N SER A 13 11.84 -16.07 -31.40
CA SER A 13 12.32 -17.28 -30.72
C SER A 13 11.39 -17.79 -29.60
N GLY A 14 10.27 -17.13 -29.33
CA GLY A 14 9.32 -17.52 -28.29
C GLY A 14 9.68 -17.00 -26.89
N GLU A 15 10.78 -16.27 -26.73
CA GLU A 15 11.17 -15.74 -25.44
C GLU A 15 10.35 -14.49 -25.04
N PRO A 16 9.95 -14.38 -23.76
CA PRO A 16 9.19 -13.23 -23.28
C PRO A 16 10.04 -11.96 -23.25
N ARG A 17 9.56 -10.90 -23.87
CA ARG A 17 10.18 -9.56 -23.82
C ARG A 17 9.62 -8.75 -22.67
N ASN A 18 10.48 -8.05 -21.96
CA ASN A 18 10.07 -7.06 -20.99
C ASN A 18 9.53 -5.83 -21.72
N ILE A 19 8.22 -5.60 -21.62
CA ILE A 19 7.57 -4.39 -22.20
C ILE A 19 7.39 -3.40 -21.05
N GLY A 20 8.35 -2.49 -20.92
CA GLY A 20 8.28 -1.40 -19.96
C GLY A 20 7.10 -0.43 -20.20
N PRO A 21 6.81 0.44 -19.24
CA PRO A 21 5.79 1.47 -19.40
C PRO A 21 6.21 2.48 -20.49
N ARG A 22 5.24 2.90 -21.30
CA ARG A 22 5.48 3.87 -22.37
C ARG A 22 5.95 5.23 -21.84
N ASN A 23 5.43 5.63 -20.69
CA ASN A 23 5.77 6.90 -20.06
C ASN A 23 5.93 6.68 -18.54
N PRO A 24 7.16 6.56 -18.03
CA PRO A 24 7.43 6.38 -16.61
C PRO A 24 6.91 7.52 -15.73
N TRP A 25 6.95 8.75 -16.22
CA TRP A 25 6.47 9.93 -15.49
C TRP A 25 4.96 9.87 -15.25
N LEU A 26 4.20 9.44 -16.25
CA LEU A 26 2.76 9.28 -16.11
C LEU A 26 2.41 8.16 -15.12
N VAL A 27 3.20 7.09 -15.10
CA VAL A 27 3.06 6.01 -14.11
C VAL A 27 3.32 6.54 -12.71
N THR A 28 4.37 7.34 -12.53
CA THR A 28 4.71 7.97 -11.24
C THR A 28 3.55 8.83 -10.74
N VAL A 29 3.03 9.73 -11.58
CA VAL A 29 1.89 10.58 -11.21
C VAL A 29 0.67 9.73 -10.85
N GLY A 30 0.35 8.72 -11.66
CA GLY A 30 -0.77 7.81 -11.39
C GLY A 30 -0.63 7.09 -10.04
N LEU A 31 0.56 6.62 -9.70
CA LEU A 31 0.82 5.95 -8.43
C LEU A 31 0.71 6.90 -7.22
N PHE A 32 1.18 8.14 -7.34
CA PHE A 32 0.98 9.13 -6.27
C PHE A 32 -0.50 9.47 -6.06
N LEU A 33 -1.30 9.54 -7.12
CA LEU A 33 -2.75 9.69 -6.99
C LEU A 33 -3.39 8.49 -6.29
N ILE A 34 -2.94 7.27 -6.60
CA ILE A 34 -3.39 6.06 -5.91
C ILE A 34 -3.00 6.10 -4.43
N TYR A 35 -1.77 6.47 -4.10
CA TYR A 35 -1.34 6.58 -2.69
C TYR A 35 -2.19 7.57 -1.91
N THR A 36 -2.50 8.72 -2.50
CA THR A 36 -3.39 9.72 -1.87
C THR A 36 -4.79 9.16 -1.65
N GLY A 37 -5.34 8.44 -2.63
CA GLY A 37 -6.63 7.78 -2.51
C GLY A 37 -6.66 6.71 -1.42
N PHE A 38 -5.63 5.88 -1.32
CA PHE A 38 -5.49 4.88 -0.26
C PHE A 38 -5.33 5.50 1.13
N TRP A 39 -4.58 6.59 1.25
CA TRP A 39 -4.51 7.32 2.50
C TRP A 39 -5.90 7.79 2.96
N GLY A 40 -6.66 8.41 2.06
CA GLY A 40 -8.03 8.85 2.35
C GLY A 40 -8.95 7.68 2.74
N PHE A 41 -8.83 6.54 2.07
CA PHE A 41 -9.55 5.33 2.40
C PHE A 41 -9.22 4.83 3.82
N TYR A 42 -7.95 4.74 4.18
CA TYR A 42 -7.56 4.29 5.52
C TYR A 42 -7.97 5.27 6.61
N ALA A 43 -7.84 6.57 6.35
CA ALA A 43 -8.32 7.60 7.25
C ALA A 43 -9.83 7.47 7.51
N ALA A 44 -10.62 7.23 6.47
CA ALA A 44 -12.06 7.09 6.59
C ALA A 44 -12.51 5.79 7.28
N CYS A 45 -11.79 4.68 7.05
CA CYS A 45 -12.19 3.37 7.56
C CYS A 45 -11.70 3.07 8.99
N ASN A 46 -10.59 3.66 9.40
CA ASN A 46 -9.89 3.26 10.62
C ASN A 46 -9.99 4.29 11.76
N ILE A 47 -10.60 5.44 11.54
CA ILE A 47 -10.81 6.44 12.58
C ILE A 47 -12.27 6.42 12.99
N PRO A 48 -12.59 6.23 14.28
CA PRO A 48 -13.92 6.56 14.79
C PRO A 48 -14.13 8.07 14.61
N ILE A 49 -14.95 8.42 13.63
CA ILE A 49 -15.08 9.82 13.17
C ILE A 49 -15.81 10.68 14.18
N PHE A 50 -16.63 10.09 15.05
CA PHE A 50 -17.43 10.85 16.01
C PHE A 50 -17.76 10.03 17.27
N ASP A 51 -17.36 10.50 18.42
CA ASP A 51 -18.06 10.26 19.67
C ASP A 51 -19.17 11.34 19.73
N LEU A 52 -20.27 11.06 19.06
CA LEU A 52 -21.47 11.87 19.18
C LEU A 52 -22.12 11.47 20.50
N GLY A 53 -21.89 12.24 21.56
CA GLY A 53 -22.42 11.99 22.89
C GLY A 53 -23.96 11.83 22.95
N PRO A 54 -24.52 11.58 24.13
CA PRO A 54 -25.94 11.30 24.33
C PRO A 54 -26.89 12.39 23.82
N GLU A 55 -26.40 13.59 23.68
CA GLU A 55 -27.14 14.74 23.14
C GLU A 55 -27.62 14.54 21.67
N TYR A 56 -27.02 13.64 20.93
CA TYR A 56 -27.41 13.30 19.56
C TYR A 56 -28.25 12.01 19.47
N GLY A 57 -28.76 11.50 20.60
CA GLY A 57 -29.59 10.30 20.62
C GLY A 57 -28.84 9.00 20.33
N MET A 58 -27.55 9.01 20.50
CA MET A 58 -26.68 7.86 20.23
C MET A 58 -26.26 7.12 21.49
N GLU A 59 -27.10 7.18 22.54
CA GLU A 59 -26.92 6.43 23.77
C GLU A 59 -26.85 4.92 23.48
N GLY A 60 -25.79 4.28 23.93
CA GLY A 60 -25.60 2.83 23.79
C GLY A 60 -24.99 2.38 22.48
N ILE A 61 -24.65 3.29 21.56
CA ILE A 61 -23.82 2.94 20.42
C ILE A 61 -22.36 2.93 20.90
N SER A 62 -21.87 1.74 21.17
CA SER A 62 -20.45 1.53 21.45
C SER A 62 -19.68 1.74 20.16
N TYR A 63 -19.15 2.94 19.97
CA TYR A 63 -18.15 3.14 18.96
C TYR A 63 -16.89 2.40 19.39
N TRP A 64 -16.41 1.53 18.52
CA TRP A 64 -15.14 0.88 18.73
C TRP A 64 -14.06 1.95 18.77
N THR A 65 -13.60 2.29 19.95
CA THR A 65 -12.33 3.00 20.07
C THR A 65 -11.27 2.03 19.66
N ALA A 66 -10.88 2.07 18.39
CA ALA A 66 -9.78 1.27 17.94
C ALA A 66 -8.55 1.66 18.74
N THR A 67 -8.00 0.70 19.45
CA THR A 67 -6.71 0.83 20.13
C THR A 67 -5.70 -0.01 19.36
N ASN A 68 -4.50 0.48 19.21
CA ASN A 68 -3.43 -0.33 18.65
C ASN A 68 -3.06 -1.45 19.64
N ILE A 69 -2.23 -2.41 19.19
CA ILE A 69 -1.75 -3.52 20.02
C ILE A 69 -0.97 -3.06 21.27
N TYR A 70 -0.61 -1.79 21.35
CA TYR A 70 0.07 -1.17 22.49
C TYR A 70 -0.91 -0.45 23.44
N VAL A 71 -2.22 -0.67 23.25
CA VAL A 71 -3.28 -0.10 24.10
C VAL A 71 -3.34 1.44 24.05
N THR A 72 -2.87 2.03 22.96
CA THR A 72 -2.98 3.47 22.70
C THR A 72 -4.13 3.75 21.73
N PRO A 73 -4.88 4.85 21.92
CA PRO A 73 -5.95 5.20 21.00
C PRO A 73 -5.45 5.39 19.58
N THR A 74 -6.19 4.89 18.60
CA THR A 74 -5.90 5.13 17.19
C THR A 74 -6.26 6.56 16.83
N THR A 75 -5.31 7.26 16.22
CA THR A 75 -5.47 8.65 15.78
C THR A 75 -5.19 8.80 14.30
N LEU A 76 -5.69 9.87 13.69
CA LEU A 76 -5.38 10.20 12.30
C LEU A 76 -3.87 10.30 12.06
N SER A 77 -3.14 10.87 13.00
CA SER A 77 -1.70 10.97 12.95
C SER A 77 -1.02 9.61 12.96
N GLY A 78 -1.50 8.68 13.80
CA GLY A 78 -0.98 7.32 13.87
C GLY A 78 -1.19 6.54 12.57
N ILE A 79 -2.40 6.61 12.01
CA ILE A 79 -2.74 5.99 10.73
C ILE A 79 -1.88 6.57 9.60
N THR A 80 -1.76 7.89 9.54
CA THR A 80 -0.94 8.56 8.52
C THR A 80 0.52 8.14 8.64
N PHE A 81 1.03 8.05 9.85
CA PHE A 81 2.42 7.66 10.08
C PHE A 81 2.68 6.21 9.68
N ASN A 82 1.80 5.28 10.05
CA ASN A 82 1.88 3.87 9.66
C ASN A 82 1.76 3.70 8.15
N PHE A 83 0.87 4.45 7.50
CA PHE A 83 0.77 4.49 6.05
C PHE A 83 2.09 4.91 5.39
N LEU A 84 2.69 6.00 5.85
CA LEU A 84 3.96 6.49 5.32
C LEU A 84 5.12 5.52 5.59
N MET A 85 5.14 4.88 6.75
CA MET A 85 6.16 3.89 7.08
C MET A 85 6.06 2.63 6.23
N SER A 86 4.86 2.11 6.01
CA SER A 86 4.64 0.95 5.13
C SER A 86 4.98 1.27 3.67
N LEU A 87 4.59 2.47 3.20
CA LEU A 87 4.95 2.97 1.88
C LEU A 87 6.47 3.07 1.71
N SER A 88 7.13 3.69 2.68
CA SER A 88 8.60 3.88 2.66
C SER A 88 9.33 2.54 2.69
N GLY A 89 8.89 1.60 3.53
CA GLY A 89 9.44 0.25 3.56
C GLY A 89 9.31 -0.47 2.22
N GLY A 90 8.12 -0.38 1.61
CA GLY A 90 7.88 -0.94 0.28
C GLY A 90 8.74 -0.32 -0.81
N LEU A 91 8.86 1.01 -0.85
CA LEU A 91 9.69 1.73 -1.80
C LEU A 91 11.18 1.38 -1.65
N LEU A 92 11.69 1.35 -0.42
CA LEU A 92 13.09 1.01 -0.15
C LEU A 92 13.44 -0.40 -0.60
N ALA A 93 12.64 -1.39 -0.21
CA ALA A 93 12.84 -2.78 -0.64
C ALA A 93 12.72 -2.91 -2.16
N GLY A 94 11.72 -2.27 -2.75
CA GLY A 94 11.52 -2.25 -4.19
C GLY A 94 12.69 -1.66 -4.96
N TYR A 95 13.22 -0.53 -4.48
CA TYR A 95 14.38 0.12 -5.09
C TYR A 95 15.62 -0.78 -5.11
N TRP A 96 15.91 -1.45 -4.00
CA TRP A 96 17.07 -2.34 -3.91
C TRP A 96 16.93 -3.57 -4.77
N ILE A 97 15.77 -4.21 -4.76
CA ILE A 97 15.53 -5.45 -5.49
C ILE A 97 15.43 -5.18 -6.99
N ALA A 98 14.69 -4.15 -7.39
CA ALA A 98 14.51 -3.76 -8.79
C ALA A 98 15.71 -2.99 -9.36
N LYS A 99 16.80 -2.84 -8.59
CA LYS A 99 18.02 -2.13 -9.03
C LYS A 99 17.73 -0.72 -9.56
N GLY A 100 16.78 -0.04 -8.93
CA GLY A 100 16.40 1.32 -9.28
C GLY A 100 15.41 1.46 -10.45
N ASP A 101 14.81 0.37 -10.94
CA ASP A 101 13.73 0.45 -11.93
C ASP A 101 12.54 1.22 -11.33
N PRO A 102 12.12 2.34 -11.94
CA PRO A 102 11.08 3.20 -11.35
C PRO A 102 9.71 2.51 -11.25
N PHE A 103 9.34 1.72 -12.27
CA PHE A 103 8.04 1.05 -12.28
C PHE A 103 7.91 0.05 -11.14
N TRP A 104 8.91 -0.80 -10.98
CA TRP A 104 8.90 -1.81 -9.92
C TRP A 104 9.09 -1.22 -8.54
N THR A 105 9.89 -0.15 -8.41
CA THR A 105 10.05 0.57 -7.15
C THR A 105 8.72 1.12 -6.65
N TYR A 106 8.00 1.85 -7.50
CA TYR A 106 6.71 2.45 -7.11
C TYR A 106 5.61 1.39 -6.93
N SER A 107 5.57 0.34 -7.75
CA SER A 107 4.65 -0.78 -7.58
C SER A 107 4.85 -1.49 -6.24
N SER A 108 6.10 -1.61 -5.81
CA SER A 108 6.45 -2.18 -4.50
C SER A 108 5.97 -1.32 -3.33
N GLY A 109 6.02 0.01 -3.47
CA GLY A 109 5.42 0.91 -2.48
C GLY A 109 3.92 0.66 -2.31
N LEU A 110 3.21 0.46 -3.43
CA LEU A 110 1.79 0.13 -3.41
C LEU A 110 1.52 -1.21 -2.74
N ALA A 111 2.32 -2.24 -3.06
CA ALA A 111 2.20 -3.56 -2.42
C ALA A 111 2.41 -3.47 -0.90
N GLY A 112 3.40 -2.68 -0.46
CA GLY A 112 3.66 -2.44 0.96
C GLY A 112 2.49 -1.80 1.69
N VAL A 113 1.89 -0.77 1.11
CA VAL A 113 0.71 -0.08 1.66
C VAL A 113 -0.49 -1.03 1.75
N ILE A 114 -0.79 -1.75 0.67
CA ILE A 114 -1.93 -2.67 0.62
C ILE A 114 -1.81 -3.76 1.69
N CYS A 115 -0.63 -4.32 1.88
CA CYS A 115 -0.46 -5.37 2.88
C CYS A 115 -0.57 -4.85 4.32
N ALA A 116 -0.08 -3.66 4.59
CA ALA A 116 -0.20 -3.06 5.91
C ALA A 116 -1.63 -2.61 6.24
N SER A 117 -2.55 -2.60 5.26
CA SER A 117 -3.93 -2.11 5.44
C SER A 117 -4.72 -2.86 6.50
N ALA A 118 -4.44 -4.16 6.69
CA ALA A 118 -5.13 -5.00 7.66
C ALA A 118 -4.92 -4.59 9.13
N GLY A 119 -3.91 -3.78 9.41
CA GLY A 119 -3.60 -3.36 10.78
C GLY A 119 -2.96 -1.98 10.84
N ASN A 120 -3.27 -1.13 9.87
CA ASN A 120 -2.68 0.22 9.79
C ASN A 120 -3.03 1.09 11.00
N ASP A 121 -4.12 0.80 11.68
CA ASP A 121 -4.58 1.38 12.94
C ASP A 121 -3.97 0.68 14.17
N LEU A 122 -3.45 -0.54 14.03
CA LEU A 122 -3.01 -1.39 15.14
C LEU A 122 -1.49 -1.48 15.26
N TYR A 123 -0.76 -1.35 14.14
CA TYR A 123 0.68 -1.57 14.12
C TYR A 123 1.47 -0.41 14.74
N HIS A 124 2.61 -0.77 15.32
CA HIS A 124 3.66 0.21 15.55
C HIS A 124 4.28 0.62 14.21
N PRO A 125 4.70 1.88 14.02
CA PRO A 125 5.27 2.36 12.75
C PRO A 125 6.43 1.51 12.21
N ILE A 126 7.31 1.02 13.09
CA ILE A 126 8.41 0.13 12.68
C ILE A 126 7.87 -1.20 12.12
N GLN A 127 6.82 -1.75 12.72
CA GLN A 127 6.19 -2.97 12.21
C GLN A 127 5.56 -2.73 10.84
N ALA A 128 4.85 -1.61 10.65
CA ALA A 128 4.30 -1.23 9.36
C ALA A 128 5.39 -1.12 8.29
N MET A 129 6.54 -0.54 8.61
CA MET A 129 7.69 -0.47 7.71
C MET A 129 8.23 -1.87 7.35
N ILE A 130 8.43 -2.75 8.33
CA ILE A 130 8.93 -4.11 8.10
C ILE A 130 7.94 -4.91 7.25
N ILE A 131 6.65 -4.79 7.51
CA ILE A 131 5.61 -5.43 6.70
C ILE A 131 5.69 -4.94 5.25
N GLY A 132 5.79 -3.63 5.04
CA GLY A 132 5.96 -3.05 3.70
C GLY A 132 7.20 -3.59 2.98
N MET A 133 8.32 -3.71 3.67
CA MET A 133 9.56 -4.26 3.11
C MET A 133 9.43 -5.73 2.71
N THR A 134 8.89 -6.56 3.61
CA THR A 134 8.79 -8.02 3.39
C THR A 134 7.86 -8.37 2.25
N VAL A 135 6.72 -7.68 2.16
CA VAL A 135 5.76 -7.91 1.07
C VAL A 135 6.31 -7.46 -0.26
N SER A 136 6.99 -6.35 -0.30
CA SER A 136 7.63 -5.88 -1.54
C SER A 136 8.69 -6.86 -2.04
N TYR A 137 9.45 -7.46 -1.13
CA TYR A 137 10.38 -8.51 -1.46
C TYR A 137 9.68 -9.72 -2.10
N THR A 138 8.62 -10.24 -1.49
CA THR A 138 7.88 -11.40 -2.01
C THR A 138 7.15 -11.08 -3.31
N HIS A 139 6.59 -9.88 -3.43
CA HIS A 139 5.90 -9.41 -4.63
C HIS A 139 6.85 -9.39 -5.85
N LEU A 140 8.03 -8.80 -5.71
CA LEU A 140 8.99 -8.75 -6.81
C LEU A 140 9.52 -10.13 -7.17
N ARG A 141 9.85 -10.95 -6.18
CA ARG A 141 10.28 -12.33 -6.42
C ARG A 141 9.27 -13.18 -7.18
N ALA A 142 7.98 -13.01 -6.89
CA ALA A 142 6.91 -13.69 -7.61
C ALA A 142 6.81 -13.29 -9.09
N HIS A 143 7.34 -12.15 -9.47
CA HIS A 143 7.34 -11.66 -10.85
C HIS A 143 8.64 -12.01 -11.61
N GLU A 144 9.68 -12.48 -10.92
CA GLU A 144 10.93 -12.92 -11.52
C GLU A 144 10.92 -14.42 -11.89
N THR A 145 9.98 -15.20 -11.34
CA THR A 145 9.74 -16.61 -11.64
C THR A 145 8.60 -16.80 -12.63
#